data_907ebb897d2d0a339c572fd7afbf25c8
#
_entry.id   907ebb897d2d0a339c572fd7afbf25c8
#
_cell.length_a   1.000
_cell.length_b   1.000
_cell.length_c   1.000
_cell.angle_alpha   90.00
_cell.angle_beta   90.00
_cell.angle_gamma   90.00
#
_symmetry.space_group_name_H-M   'P 1'
#
loop_
_entity.id
_entity.type
_entity.pdbx_description
1 polymer ?
#
loop_
_entity_poly.entity_id
_entity_poly.type
_entity_poly.pdbx_seq_one_letter_code
_entity_poly.pdbx_strand_id
1 'polypeptide(L)'
;MVAEHLTIRNLSSTPITLKRIERFRAPEKPRDVDIGALAKNFTRLVTNVTRSEAPVASISDDTKPFAHKDVDIHVGPFKTVRTELHSHIDSEQERIRWVFESKGEKHQIQTPVPTTESAGMKPLTKDAKLRFTGIFSTAESHLAVFSSANLNAWMRELKDDTLLSSLSIPGTHNSPTCHVAPPSVRCQAVGPREQLKNGVRFFDIRVQPKFPDDASKDELVLVHSTFPISLTGDKYFRDLMREVNDFLEHNPSETLIISLKREGPGKHTDEQLSRILRDHYCRPGSRWYTEPKIPTLGEVRGKVVLVRRFNMLPELKDVHGGKGWGIDATGWADNCANATCPSGQIVIQDFYEVLETQNIDKKIKYVTEHCKRASETRYPFGVLPGPGATKAHPFYINFLSASNFFKLGTWPEKIAEKLNPATVDYLCRKHGEKESSDWATGVLVTDWVGLDGDWDLVRCIVGLNAKLMVRQRNQENHDRK
;
A
#
# COMPACT_ATOMS: atom_id res chain seq x y z
N MET A 1 -10.43 -33.28 5.90
CA MET A 1 -10.83 -31.89 6.21
C MET A 1 -12.24 -31.71 5.69
N VAL A 2 -13.16 -31.18 6.52
CA VAL A 2 -14.51 -30.85 6.05
C VAL A 2 -14.38 -29.67 5.11
N ALA A 3 -14.89 -29.79 3.87
CA ALA A 3 -14.86 -28.70 2.90
C ALA A 3 -15.57 -27.48 3.49
N GLU A 4 -14.85 -26.37 3.67
CA GLU A 4 -15.43 -25.17 4.25
C GLU A 4 -16.40 -24.50 3.28
N HIS A 5 -17.47 -23.93 3.83
CA HIS A 5 -18.45 -23.18 3.07
C HIS A 5 -17.85 -21.84 2.62
N LEU A 6 -18.10 -21.45 1.38
CA LEU A 6 -17.67 -20.17 0.82
C LEU A 6 -18.24 -19.01 1.66
N THR A 7 -17.38 -18.12 2.09
CA THR A 7 -17.75 -16.81 2.66
C THR A 7 -17.46 -15.73 1.64
N ILE A 8 -18.42 -14.86 1.35
CA ILE A 8 -18.26 -13.72 0.45
C ILE A 8 -18.35 -12.45 1.27
N ARG A 9 -17.31 -11.62 1.21
CA ARG A 9 -17.28 -10.30 1.84
C ARG A 9 -17.24 -9.21 0.77
N ASN A 10 -18.29 -8.40 0.72
CA ASN A 10 -18.38 -7.27 -0.19
C ASN A 10 -17.78 -6.03 0.50
N LEU A 11 -16.59 -5.63 0.10
CA LEU A 11 -15.87 -4.44 0.57
C LEU A 11 -16.06 -3.25 -0.40
N SER A 12 -16.96 -3.40 -1.39
CA SER A 12 -17.30 -2.34 -2.34
C SER A 12 -18.47 -1.47 -1.85
N SER A 13 -18.63 -0.32 -2.48
CA SER A 13 -19.74 0.61 -2.23
C SER A 13 -21.05 0.24 -2.93
N THR A 14 -21.09 -0.86 -3.69
CA THR A 14 -22.27 -1.32 -4.45
C THR A 14 -22.65 -2.73 -4.04
N PRO A 15 -23.97 -3.08 -4.06
CA PRO A 15 -24.36 -4.46 -3.82
C PRO A 15 -23.86 -5.36 -4.96
N ILE A 16 -23.52 -6.59 -4.64
CA ILE A 16 -23.17 -7.64 -5.58
C ILE A 16 -24.06 -8.85 -5.36
N THR A 17 -24.34 -9.59 -6.41
CA THR A 17 -25.08 -10.85 -6.35
C THR A 17 -24.30 -11.93 -7.07
N LEU A 18 -23.93 -13.01 -6.39
CA LEU A 18 -23.38 -14.20 -7.05
C LEU A 18 -24.52 -14.91 -7.78
N LYS A 19 -24.39 -15.03 -9.11
CA LYS A 19 -25.43 -15.58 -9.99
C LYS A 19 -25.14 -16.99 -10.48
N ARG A 20 -23.85 -17.33 -10.65
CA ARG A 20 -23.47 -18.65 -11.19
C ARG A 20 -22.08 -19.05 -10.71
N ILE A 21 -21.94 -20.35 -10.55
CA ILE A 21 -20.66 -21.02 -10.30
C ILE A 21 -20.46 -22.04 -11.39
N GLU A 22 -19.29 -22.05 -11.99
CA GLU A 22 -18.94 -22.99 -13.05
C GLU A 22 -17.63 -23.70 -12.66
N ARG A 23 -17.59 -25.04 -12.84
CA ARG A 23 -16.39 -25.86 -12.57
C ARG A 23 -15.79 -26.35 -13.86
N PHE A 24 -14.48 -26.29 -13.93
CA PHE A 24 -13.67 -26.68 -15.08
C PHE A 24 -12.54 -27.60 -14.65
N ARG A 25 -12.09 -28.45 -15.55
CA ARG A 25 -10.80 -29.12 -15.37
C ARG A 25 -9.69 -28.11 -15.57
N ALA A 26 -8.62 -28.25 -14.78
CA ALA A 26 -7.46 -27.39 -14.95
C ALA A 26 -6.85 -27.63 -16.35
N PRO A 27 -6.43 -26.58 -17.05
CA PRO A 27 -5.68 -26.72 -18.30
C PRO A 27 -4.40 -27.53 -18.06
N GLU A 28 -4.02 -28.37 -19.03
CA GLU A 28 -2.74 -29.08 -18.98
C GLU A 28 -1.60 -28.07 -18.90
N LYS A 29 -0.63 -28.31 -18.02
CA LYS A 29 0.57 -27.47 -17.94
C LYS A 29 1.32 -27.57 -19.27
N PRO A 30 1.72 -26.44 -19.90
CA PRO A 30 2.55 -26.50 -21.10
C PRO A 30 3.82 -27.31 -20.83
N ARG A 31 4.15 -28.23 -21.69
CA ARG A 31 5.37 -29.07 -21.58
C ARG A 31 6.64 -28.34 -22.01
N ASP A 32 6.60 -27.05 -22.26
CA ASP A 32 7.72 -26.33 -22.86
C ASP A 32 8.79 -25.95 -21.83
N VAL A 33 10.00 -26.40 -22.14
CA VAL A 33 11.25 -25.87 -21.56
C VAL A 33 11.49 -24.50 -22.20
N ASP A 34 10.94 -23.47 -21.59
CA ASP A 34 11.15 -22.09 -22.04
C ASP A 34 12.61 -21.67 -21.77
N ILE A 35 13.37 -21.50 -22.88
CA ILE A 35 14.75 -20.99 -22.85
C ILE A 35 14.79 -19.62 -22.15
N GLY A 36 13.71 -18.83 -22.21
CA GLY A 36 13.54 -17.60 -21.44
C GLY A 36 13.47 -17.81 -19.92
N ALA A 37 12.99 -18.99 -19.47
CA ALA A 37 13.00 -19.38 -18.05
C ALA A 37 14.42 -19.62 -17.51
N LEU A 38 15.34 -20.11 -18.34
CA LEU A 38 16.76 -20.28 -17.98
C LEU A 38 17.47 -18.94 -17.77
N ALA A 39 17.21 -17.94 -18.61
CA ALA A 39 17.73 -16.59 -18.45
C ALA A 39 17.16 -15.91 -17.23
N LYS A 40 15.83 -16.03 -16.99
CA LYS A 40 15.15 -15.55 -15.76
C LYS A 40 15.68 -16.27 -14.51
N ASN A 41 15.96 -17.57 -14.57
CA ASN A 41 16.54 -18.32 -13.46
C ASN A 41 17.98 -17.91 -13.15
N PHE A 42 18.78 -17.56 -14.15
CA PHE A 42 20.12 -17.02 -13.95
C PHE A 42 20.07 -15.63 -13.27
N THR A 43 19.19 -14.75 -13.71
CA THR A 43 18.94 -13.46 -13.06
C THR A 43 18.44 -13.64 -11.62
N ARG A 44 17.61 -14.66 -11.36
CA ARG A 44 17.13 -15.04 -10.02
C ARG A 44 18.25 -15.53 -9.11
N LEU A 45 19.15 -16.33 -9.64
CA LEU A 45 20.31 -16.83 -8.87
C LEU A 45 21.22 -15.69 -8.42
N VAL A 46 21.40 -14.68 -9.27
CA VAL A 46 22.19 -13.48 -8.98
C VAL A 46 21.46 -12.50 -8.06
N THR A 47 20.11 -12.48 -8.09
CA THR A 47 19.30 -11.53 -7.31
C THR A 47 18.68 -12.15 -6.05
N ASN A 48 18.86 -13.46 -5.80
CA ASN A 48 18.24 -14.22 -4.71
C ASN A 48 16.71 -14.11 -4.63
N VAL A 49 16.02 -13.78 -5.72
CA VAL A 49 14.56 -13.72 -5.79
C VAL A 49 14.03 -15.12 -6.02
N THR A 50 13.53 -15.76 -4.98
CA THR A 50 12.79 -17.01 -5.10
C THR A 50 11.31 -16.69 -5.34
N ARG A 51 10.75 -17.22 -6.42
CA ARG A 51 9.33 -17.09 -6.76
C ARG A 51 8.46 -17.90 -5.82
N SER A 52 7.36 -17.33 -5.37
CA SER A 52 6.17 -18.12 -5.03
C SER A 52 5.64 -18.84 -6.29
N GLU A 53 4.88 -19.85 -6.16
CA GLU A 53 4.36 -20.81 -7.14
C GLU A 53 4.21 -20.32 -8.60
N ALA A 54 4.42 -21.22 -9.56
CA ALA A 54 4.24 -20.92 -10.99
C ALA A 54 2.80 -20.40 -11.28
N PRO A 55 2.63 -19.42 -12.21
CA PRO A 55 1.30 -18.93 -12.56
C PRO A 55 0.37 -20.08 -12.93
N VAL A 56 -0.82 -20.04 -12.40
CA VAL A 56 -1.87 -21.00 -12.73
C VAL A 56 -2.40 -20.71 -14.13
N ALA A 57 -2.49 -21.72 -14.99
CA ALA A 57 -3.04 -21.52 -16.33
C ALA A 57 -4.51 -21.09 -16.28
N SER A 58 -4.89 -20.08 -17.09
CA SER A 58 -6.27 -19.59 -17.18
C SER A 58 -7.12 -20.50 -18.05
N ILE A 59 -8.43 -20.52 -17.76
CA ILE A 59 -9.43 -21.19 -18.60
C ILE A 59 -9.81 -20.24 -19.74
N SER A 60 -9.83 -20.74 -20.98
CA SER A 60 -10.36 -20.02 -22.12
C SER A 60 -11.88 -19.70 -21.92
N ASP A 61 -12.32 -18.60 -22.47
CA ASP A 61 -13.75 -18.21 -22.40
C ASP A 61 -14.66 -19.23 -23.11
N ASP A 62 -14.15 -19.92 -24.13
CA ASP A 62 -14.89 -20.92 -24.92
C ASP A 62 -14.95 -22.30 -24.26
N THR A 63 -14.21 -22.48 -23.17
CA THR A 63 -14.18 -23.76 -22.46
C THR A 63 -15.53 -24.01 -21.79
N LYS A 64 -16.11 -25.19 -22.04
CA LYS A 64 -17.37 -25.60 -21.40
C LYS A 64 -17.11 -26.12 -19.99
N PRO A 65 -17.89 -25.68 -18.99
CA PRO A 65 -17.81 -26.24 -17.66
C PRO A 65 -18.29 -27.68 -17.65
N PHE A 66 -17.65 -28.54 -16.84
CA PHE A 66 -18.15 -29.89 -16.62
C PHE A 66 -19.34 -29.93 -15.61
N ALA A 67 -19.45 -28.89 -14.77
CA ALA A 67 -20.56 -28.69 -13.86
C ALA A 67 -20.80 -27.19 -13.66
N HIS A 68 -22.06 -26.82 -13.48
CA HIS A 68 -22.45 -25.46 -13.10
C HIS A 68 -23.64 -25.47 -12.14
N LYS A 69 -23.77 -24.40 -11.39
CA LYS A 69 -24.90 -24.15 -10.49
C LYS A 69 -25.31 -22.70 -10.59
N ASP A 70 -26.56 -22.44 -10.96
CA ASP A 70 -27.17 -21.11 -10.84
C ASP A 70 -27.57 -20.88 -9.39
N VAL A 71 -27.29 -19.69 -8.90
CA VAL A 71 -27.56 -19.25 -7.53
C VAL A 71 -28.03 -17.79 -7.53
N ASP A 72 -28.53 -17.31 -6.41
CA ASP A 72 -28.94 -15.91 -6.25
C ASP A 72 -28.55 -15.45 -4.83
N ILE A 73 -27.26 -15.26 -4.62
CA ILE A 73 -26.70 -14.89 -3.30
C ILE A 73 -26.36 -13.41 -3.29
N HIS A 74 -27.21 -12.63 -2.64
CA HIS A 74 -27.05 -11.19 -2.52
C HIS A 74 -26.12 -10.81 -1.35
N VAL A 75 -25.14 -9.95 -1.62
CA VAL A 75 -24.23 -9.40 -0.61
C VAL A 75 -24.24 -7.87 -0.70
N GLY A 76 -24.87 -7.23 0.27
CA GLY A 76 -24.93 -5.76 0.35
C GLY A 76 -23.57 -5.11 0.51
N PRO A 77 -23.48 -3.78 0.29
CA PRO A 77 -22.22 -3.04 0.51
C PRO A 77 -21.71 -3.21 1.94
N PHE A 78 -20.42 -3.51 2.09
CA PHE A 78 -19.75 -3.70 3.37
C PHE A 78 -20.32 -4.80 4.25
N LYS A 79 -21.01 -5.79 3.64
CA LYS A 79 -21.58 -6.95 4.33
C LYS A 79 -20.81 -8.23 3.99
N THR A 80 -20.95 -9.20 4.88
CA THR A 80 -20.40 -10.54 4.73
C THR A 80 -21.54 -11.56 4.76
N VAL A 81 -21.49 -12.54 3.84
CA VAL A 81 -22.43 -13.64 3.78
C VAL A 81 -21.67 -14.95 3.75
N ARG A 82 -21.95 -15.84 4.70
CA ARG A 82 -21.53 -17.24 4.64
C ARG A 82 -22.58 -18.01 3.84
N THR A 83 -22.13 -18.71 2.82
CA THR A 83 -22.99 -19.47 1.93
C THR A 83 -22.97 -20.95 2.29
N GLU A 84 -23.85 -21.73 1.68
CA GLU A 84 -23.82 -23.20 1.74
C GLU A 84 -23.04 -23.82 0.57
N LEU A 85 -22.29 -23.01 -0.17
CA LEU A 85 -21.52 -23.45 -1.33
C LEU A 85 -20.13 -23.94 -0.90
N HIS A 86 -19.74 -25.07 -1.42
CA HIS A 86 -18.39 -25.58 -1.22
C HIS A 86 -17.45 -25.03 -2.30
N SER A 87 -16.43 -24.32 -1.87
CA SER A 87 -15.41 -23.73 -2.75
C SER A 87 -14.12 -24.54 -2.79
N HIS A 88 -14.07 -25.64 -2.03
CA HIS A 88 -12.90 -26.51 -2.05
C HIS A 88 -12.73 -27.15 -3.43
N ILE A 89 -11.55 -27.00 -3.98
CA ILE A 89 -11.11 -27.63 -5.23
C ILE A 89 -9.71 -28.20 -5.04
N ASP A 90 -9.43 -29.26 -5.78
CA ASP A 90 -8.04 -29.61 -6.05
C ASP A 90 -7.49 -28.59 -7.05
N SER A 91 -6.69 -27.64 -6.55
CA SER A 91 -6.15 -26.55 -7.37
C SER A 91 -5.23 -26.99 -8.50
N GLU A 92 -4.75 -28.24 -8.48
CA GLU A 92 -4.01 -28.82 -9.60
C GLU A 92 -4.91 -29.34 -10.70
N GLN A 93 -6.13 -29.79 -10.36
CA GLN A 93 -7.05 -30.47 -11.26
C GLN A 93 -8.27 -29.65 -11.66
N GLU A 94 -8.66 -28.67 -10.84
CA GLU A 94 -9.89 -27.93 -11.04
C GLU A 94 -9.71 -26.42 -11.01
N ARG A 95 -10.65 -25.72 -11.63
CA ARG A 95 -10.85 -24.29 -11.60
C ARG A 95 -12.31 -23.97 -11.35
N ILE A 96 -12.57 -22.90 -10.60
CA ILE A 96 -13.93 -22.36 -10.43
C ILE A 96 -14.00 -20.98 -11.08
N ARG A 97 -15.07 -20.75 -11.83
CA ARG A 97 -15.46 -19.43 -12.30
C ARG A 97 -16.69 -18.97 -11.52
N TRP A 98 -16.59 -17.81 -10.92
CA TRP A 98 -17.66 -17.14 -10.19
C TRP A 98 -18.19 -16.00 -11.04
N VAL A 99 -19.51 -15.98 -11.29
CA VAL A 99 -20.17 -14.92 -12.05
C VAL A 99 -21.03 -14.09 -11.13
N PHE A 100 -20.67 -12.81 -11.02
CA PHE A 100 -21.36 -11.83 -10.21
C PHE A 100 -22.14 -10.84 -11.08
N GLU A 101 -23.21 -10.30 -10.52
CA GLU A 101 -23.95 -9.21 -11.08
C GLU A 101 -24.02 -8.04 -10.09
N SER A 102 -23.85 -6.81 -10.59
CA SER A 102 -24.00 -5.58 -9.81
C SER A 102 -24.63 -4.52 -10.70
N LYS A 103 -25.77 -3.95 -10.31
CA LYS A 103 -26.51 -2.94 -11.08
C LYS A 103 -26.74 -3.32 -12.56
N GLY A 104 -27.03 -4.59 -12.83
CA GLY A 104 -27.25 -5.12 -14.18
C GLY A 104 -25.97 -5.42 -14.98
N GLU A 105 -24.81 -5.14 -14.46
CA GLU A 105 -23.53 -5.48 -15.08
C GLU A 105 -22.98 -6.79 -14.53
N LYS A 106 -22.54 -7.70 -15.42
CA LYS A 106 -21.98 -9.00 -15.05
C LYS A 106 -20.46 -8.99 -15.11
N HIS A 107 -19.85 -9.63 -14.13
CA HIS A 107 -18.41 -9.78 -13.98
C HIS A 107 -18.06 -11.21 -13.58
N GLN A 108 -16.88 -11.67 -13.94
CA GLN A 108 -16.38 -12.99 -13.55
C GLN A 108 -14.97 -12.95 -12.95
N ILE A 109 -14.70 -13.91 -12.09
CA ILE A 109 -13.37 -14.21 -11.58
C ILE A 109 -13.15 -15.70 -11.60
N GLN A 110 -11.90 -16.13 -11.88
CA GLN A 110 -11.48 -17.53 -11.80
C GLN A 110 -10.65 -17.76 -10.53
N THR A 111 -10.85 -18.86 -9.86
CA THR A 111 -10.09 -19.26 -8.68
C THR A 111 -9.55 -20.68 -8.82
N PRO A 112 -8.30 -20.94 -8.42
CA PRO A 112 -7.30 -19.94 -8.03
C PRO A 112 -7.02 -18.95 -9.15
N VAL A 113 -6.53 -17.76 -8.78
CA VAL A 113 -6.25 -16.69 -9.75
C VAL A 113 -5.16 -17.14 -10.72
N PRO A 114 -5.38 -17.00 -12.05
CA PRO A 114 -4.47 -17.60 -13.04
C PRO A 114 -3.09 -16.98 -13.12
N THR A 115 -2.94 -15.73 -12.68
CA THR A 115 -1.67 -14.98 -12.77
C THR A 115 -1.29 -14.42 -11.41
N THR A 116 -0.03 -14.01 -11.27
CA THR A 116 0.44 -13.23 -10.12
C THR A 116 0.01 -11.77 -10.19
N GLU A 117 -0.61 -11.35 -11.29
CA GLU A 117 -1.20 -10.04 -11.45
C GLU A 117 -2.47 -9.93 -10.61
N SER A 118 -2.81 -8.71 -10.23
CA SER A 118 -3.99 -8.44 -9.42
C SER A 118 -5.26 -9.08 -9.97
N ALA A 119 -6.08 -9.60 -9.07
CA ALA A 119 -7.32 -10.30 -9.38
C ALA A 119 -8.45 -9.37 -9.84
N GLY A 120 -8.23 -8.59 -10.91
CA GLY A 120 -9.28 -7.81 -11.58
C GLY A 120 -10.37 -8.73 -12.11
N MET A 121 -11.63 -8.50 -11.73
CA MET A 121 -12.74 -9.25 -12.30
C MET A 121 -12.96 -8.85 -13.76
N LYS A 122 -13.06 -9.84 -14.64
CA LYS A 122 -13.35 -9.60 -16.05
C LYS A 122 -14.81 -9.21 -16.23
N PRO A 123 -15.12 -8.04 -16.83
CA PRO A 123 -16.51 -7.70 -17.18
C PRO A 123 -17.02 -8.61 -18.31
N LEU A 124 -18.24 -9.09 -18.16
CA LEU A 124 -18.97 -9.84 -19.19
C LEU A 124 -19.98 -8.96 -19.93
N THR A 125 -20.42 -7.88 -19.29
CA THR A 125 -21.29 -6.88 -19.89
C THR A 125 -20.46 -5.94 -20.77
N LYS A 126 -20.87 -5.73 -22.02
CA LYS A 126 -20.23 -4.76 -22.91
C LYS A 126 -20.33 -3.35 -22.31
N ASP A 127 -19.24 -2.60 -22.40
CA ASP A 127 -19.12 -1.22 -21.89
C ASP A 127 -19.47 -1.07 -20.39
N ALA A 128 -19.22 -2.12 -19.60
CA ALA A 128 -19.42 -2.10 -18.16
C ALA A 128 -18.63 -0.95 -17.52
N LYS A 129 -19.30 -0.19 -16.65
CA LYS A 129 -18.72 0.98 -15.94
C LYS A 129 -18.12 0.57 -14.61
N LEU A 130 -18.70 -0.43 -13.95
CA LEU A 130 -18.20 -0.94 -12.69
C LEU A 130 -16.95 -1.78 -12.94
N ARG A 131 -16.04 -1.73 -11.99
CA ARG A 131 -14.83 -2.56 -11.97
C ARG A 131 -14.64 -3.12 -10.56
N PHE A 132 -14.32 -4.39 -10.48
CA PHE A 132 -14.14 -5.09 -9.21
C PHE A 132 -12.81 -5.83 -9.19
N THR A 133 -12.26 -5.93 -7.99
CA THR A 133 -11.11 -6.80 -7.67
C THR A 133 -11.61 -7.84 -6.69
N GLY A 134 -11.34 -9.12 -6.98
CA GLY A 134 -11.65 -10.23 -6.08
C GLY A 134 -10.38 -10.84 -5.51
N ILE A 135 -10.30 -10.97 -4.20
CA ILE A 135 -9.21 -11.64 -3.50
C ILE A 135 -9.77 -12.91 -2.86
N PHE A 136 -9.26 -14.05 -3.29
CA PHE A 136 -9.71 -15.35 -2.81
C PHE A 136 -8.65 -16.03 -1.93
N SER A 137 -9.02 -16.31 -0.69
CA SER A 137 -8.22 -17.13 0.23
C SER A 137 -8.67 -18.59 0.14
N THR A 138 -7.85 -19.43 -0.47
CA THR A 138 -8.15 -20.86 -0.65
C THR A 138 -8.24 -21.58 0.69
N ALA A 139 -7.34 -21.30 1.62
CA ALA A 139 -7.28 -21.94 2.93
C ALA A 139 -8.55 -21.75 3.77
N GLU A 140 -9.22 -20.59 3.58
CA GLU A 140 -10.37 -20.18 4.38
C GLU A 140 -11.68 -20.16 3.58
N SER A 141 -11.66 -20.59 2.32
CA SER A 141 -12.82 -20.52 1.43
C SER A 141 -13.50 -19.14 1.45
N HIS A 142 -12.70 -18.08 1.36
CA HIS A 142 -13.15 -16.69 1.52
C HIS A 142 -12.86 -15.85 0.29
N LEU A 143 -13.88 -15.19 -0.23
CA LEU A 143 -13.77 -14.24 -1.35
C LEU A 143 -14.11 -12.82 -0.87
N ALA A 144 -13.12 -11.94 -0.90
CA ALA A 144 -13.33 -10.50 -0.70
C ALA A 144 -13.46 -9.79 -2.05
N VAL A 145 -14.42 -8.86 -2.16
CA VAL A 145 -14.68 -8.11 -3.39
C VAL A 145 -14.58 -6.61 -3.10
N PHE A 146 -13.70 -5.93 -3.80
CA PHE A 146 -13.47 -4.48 -3.72
C PHE A 146 -13.93 -3.79 -5.00
N SER A 147 -14.33 -2.52 -4.91
CA SER A 147 -14.37 -1.65 -6.09
C SER A 147 -12.93 -1.41 -6.55
N SER A 148 -12.63 -1.69 -7.81
CA SER A 148 -11.31 -1.38 -8.37
C SER A 148 -11.18 0.11 -8.60
N ALA A 149 -10.10 0.71 -8.12
CA ALA A 149 -9.72 2.08 -8.40
C ALA A 149 -8.73 2.16 -9.57
N ASN A 150 -8.69 3.32 -10.23
CA ASN A 150 -7.56 3.65 -11.08
C ASN A 150 -6.36 3.98 -10.19
N LEU A 151 -5.44 3.02 -9.99
CA LEU A 151 -4.33 3.17 -9.08
C LEU A 151 -3.42 4.37 -9.42
N ASN A 152 -3.30 4.71 -10.69
CA ASN A 152 -2.51 5.86 -11.12
C ASN A 152 -3.09 7.22 -10.68
N ALA A 153 -4.42 7.28 -10.36
CA ALA A 153 -5.11 8.50 -9.99
C ALA A 153 -6.27 8.24 -9.02
N TRP A 154 -6.06 7.41 -8.01
CA TRP A 154 -7.12 6.97 -7.11
C TRP A 154 -7.63 8.06 -6.15
N MET A 155 -6.80 9.07 -5.85
CA MET A 155 -7.23 10.18 -4.99
C MET A 155 -8.20 11.13 -5.70
N ARG A 156 -8.35 11.02 -7.03
CA ARG A 156 -9.33 11.81 -7.80
C ARG A 156 -10.76 11.63 -7.31
N GLU A 157 -11.09 10.43 -6.85
CA GLU A 157 -12.45 10.08 -6.40
C GLU A 157 -12.77 10.59 -4.98
N LEU A 158 -11.77 11.10 -4.27
CA LEU A 158 -11.90 11.61 -2.92
C LEU A 158 -12.16 13.12 -2.92
N LYS A 159 -12.83 13.61 -1.88
CA LYS A 159 -13.15 15.04 -1.72
C LYS A 159 -11.99 15.84 -1.20
N ASP A 160 -11.98 17.13 -1.52
CA ASP A 160 -10.93 18.05 -1.14
C ASP A 160 -10.88 18.33 0.38
N ASP A 161 -12.01 18.25 1.07
CA ASP A 161 -12.10 18.40 2.52
C ASP A 161 -11.69 17.15 3.32
N THR A 162 -11.31 16.08 2.64
CA THR A 162 -10.84 14.85 3.26
C THR A 162 -9.52 15.06 3.95
N LEU A 163 -9.46 14.85 5.27
CA LEU A 163 -8.21 14.90 6.03
C LEU A 163 -7.27 13.78 5.56
N LEU A 164 -6.03 14.12 5.22
CA LEU A 164 -5.09 13.14 4.62
C LEU A 164 -4.80 11.96 5.56
N SER A 165 -4.82 12.17 6.88
CA SER A 165 -4.66 11.09 7.88
C SER A 165 -5.86 10.14 8.00
N SER A 166 -7.02 10.47 7.41
CA SER A 166 -8.20 9.61 7.41
C SER A 166 -8.18 8.54 6.32
N LEU A 167 -7.18 8.57 5.46
CA LEU A 167 -7.08 7.69 4.30
C LEU A 167 -6.36 6.39 4.61
N SER A 168 -6.70 5.36 3.83
CA SER A 168 -5.89 4.15 3.67
C SER A 168 -4.89 4.42 2.55
N ILE A 169 -3.60 4.49 2.87
CA ILE A 169 -2.55 4.94 1.95
C ILE A 169 -1.49 3.84 1.79
N PRO A 170 -1.28 3.31 0.58
CA PRO A 170 -0.13 2.46 0.30
C PRO A 170 1.17 3.25 0.38
N GLY A 171 2.15 2.70 1.08
CA GLY A 171 3.49 3.24 1.21
C GLY A 171 4.56 2.17 1.00
N THR A 172 5.80 2.61 0.78
CA THR A 172 6.96 1.73 0.64
C THR A 172 8.09 2.16 1.57
N HIS A 173 8.73 1.16 2.19
CA HIS A 173 9.92 1.33 3.02
C HIS A 173 11.15 1.47 2.14
N ASN A 174 12.05 2.39 2.48
CA ASN A 174 13.24 2.65 1.66
C ASN A 174 12.91 2.65 0.16
N SER A 175 11.93 3.42 -0.24
CA SER A 175 11.21 3.36 -1.53
C SER A 175 12.10 3.27 -2.77
N PRO A 176 13.29 3.93 -2.85
CA PRO A 176 14.16 3.86 -4.03
C PRO A 176 15.09 2.64 -4.03
N THR A 177 15.02 1.72 -3.07
CA THR A 177 15.97 0.59 -2.94
C THR A 177 15.60 -0.62 -3.82
N CYS A 178 15.38 -0.38 -5.11
CA CYS A 178 15.07 -1.41 -6.12
C CYS A 178 16.28 -1.85 -6.96
N HIS A 179 17.43 -1.26 -6.72
CA HIS A 179 18.65 -1.50 -7.50
C HIS A 179 19.37 -2.79 -7.07
N VAL A 180 20.34 -3.22 -7.89
CA VAL A 180 21.27 -4.27 -7.52
C VAL A 180 22.10 -3.79 -6.34
N ALA A 181 21.89 -4.38 -5.18
CA ALA A 181 22.48 -4.04 -3.90
C ALA A 181 22.68 -5.33 -3.07
N PRO A 182 23.41 -5.30 -1.95
CA PRO A 182 23.42 -6.43 -1.04
C PRO A 182 21.98 -6.83 -0.65
N PRO A 183 21.67 -8.12 -0.50
CA PRO A 183 20.30 -8.60 -0.31
C PRO A 183 19.55 -7.94 0.85
N SER A 184 20.22 -7.72 1.98
CA SER A 184 19.63 -7.05 3.15
C SER A 184 19.41 -5.53 2.97
N VAL A 185 19.92 -4.94 1.89
CA VAL A 185 19.78 -3.50 1.57
C VAL A 185 18.63 -3.25 0.61
N ARG A 186 18.37 -4.17 -0.30
CA ARG A 186 17.28 -4.05 -1.27
C ARG A 186 15.93 -4.34 -0.60
N CYS A 187 15.04 -3.36 -0.60
CA CYS A 187 13.71 -3.46 0.01
C CYS A 187 12.56 -3.50 -1.02
N GLN A 188 12.81 -3.12 -2.28
CA GLN A 188 11.76 -2.99 -3.26
C GLN A 188 11.98 -3.84 -4.52
N ALA A 189 10.89 -4.43 -5.01
CA ALA A 189 10.88 -5.19 -6.26
C ALA A 189 11.01 -4.28 -7.49
N VAL A 190 10.33 -3.12 -7.45
CA VAL A 190 10.17 -2.17 -8.56
C VAL A 190 10.56 -0.75 -8.17
N GLY A 191 10.89 0.07 -9.16
CA GLY A 191 11.32 1.47 -8.95
C GLY A 191 10.18 2.42 -8.58
N PRO A 192 10.52 3.64 -8.09
CA PRO A 192 9.56 4.63 -7.62
C PRO A 192 8.48 5.00 -8.65
N ARG A 193 8.84 5.16 -9.92
CA ARG A 193 7.88 5.44 -11.00
C ARG A 193 6.80 4.37 -11.11
N GLU A 194 7.16 3.11 -11.02
CA GLU A 194 6.22 1.99 -11.08
C GLU A 194 5.36 1.92 -9.80
N GLN A 195 5.95 2.18 -8.65
CA GLN A 195 5.23 2.28 -7.38
C GLN A 195 4.14 3.36 -7.44
N LEU A 196 4.47 4.56 -7.93
CA LEU A 196 3.51 5.68 -8.08
C LEU A 196 2.36 5.33 -9.03
N LYS A 197 2.67 4.74 -10.20
CA LYS A 197 1.65 4.31 -11.18
C LYS A 197 0.69 3.29 -10.61
N ASN A 198 1.15 2.46 -9.68
CA ASN A 198 0.36 1.42 -9.05
C ASN A 198 -0.19 1.80 -7.66
N GLY A 199 -0.27 3.07 -7.33
CA GLY A 199 -1.08 3.56 -6.22
C GLY A 199 -0.32 3.92 -4.94
N VAL A 200 0.99 3.72 -4.88
CA VAL A 200 1.79 4.13 -3.72
C VAL A 200 1.80 5.65 -3.60
N ARG A 201 1.50 6.17 -2.39
CA ARG A 201 1.44 7.61 -2.11
C ARG A 201 2.17 8.00 -0.81
N PHE A 202 2.97 7.10 -0.28
CA PHE A 202 3.89 7.39 0.83
C PHE A 202 5.26 6.77 0.51
N PHE A 203 6.30 7.60 0.52
CA PHE A 203 7.70 7.18 0.37
C PHE A 203 8.46 7.38 1.66
N ASP A 204 9.14 6.34 2.13
CA ASP A 204 10.17 6.42 3.16
C ASP A 204 11.53 6.62 2.48
N ILE A 205 12.10 7.81 2.67
CA ILE A 205 13.32 8.24 1.98
C ILE A 205 14.40 8.52 3.00
N ARG A 206 15.60 7.98 2.74
CA ARG A 206 16.76 8.15 3.56
C ARG A 206 17.91 8.71 2.72
N VAL A 207 18.50 9.81 3.19
CA VAL A 207 19.48 10.58 2.44
C VAL A 207 20.71 10.93 3.26
N GLN A 208 21.81 11.08 2.52
CA GLN A 208 23.09 11.59 3.02
C GLN A 208 23.51 12.82 2.22
N PRO A 209 23.76 13.99 2.85
CA PRO A 209 24.45 15.09 2.19
C PRO A 209 25.83 14.67 1.70
N LYS A 210 26.10 14.82 0.39
CA LYS A 210 27.38 14.43 -0.22
C LYS A 210 28.47 15.49 0.03
N PHE A 211 28.07 16.76 -0.01
CA PHE A 211 28.93 17.92 0.20
C PHE A 211 28.32 18.82 1.30
N PRO A 212 28.35 18.35 2.57
CA PRO A 212 27.58 19.00 3.65
C PRO A 212 28.01 20.43 3.93
N ASP A 213 29.28 20.77 3.70
CA ASP A 213 29.86 22.09 3.99
C ASP A 213 29.76 23.06 2.82
N ASP A 214 29.35 22.62 1.63
CA ASP A 214 29.19 23.47 0.45
C ASP A 214 27.69 23.79 0.22
N ALA A 215 27.30 25.03 0.55
CA ALA A 215 25.93 25.49 0.40
C ALA A 215 25.43 25.59 -1.05
N SER A 216 26.34 25.61 -2.03
CA SER A 216 25.99 25.64 -3.45
C SER A 216 25.55 24.26 -4.00
N LYS A 217 25.81 23.21 -3.26
CA LYS A 217 25.55 21.82 -3.65
C LYS A 217 24.19 21.32 -3.16
N ASP A 218 23.48 20.62 -4.05
CA ASP A 218 22.17 20.04 -3.79
C ASP A 218 22.20 18.51 -3.66
N GLU A 219 23.40 17.90 -3.78
CA GLU A 219 23.54 16.46 -3.83
C GLU A 219 23.21 15.78 -2.49
N LEU A 220 22.05 15.13 -2.47
CA LEU A 220 21.65 14.20 -1.43
C LEU A 220 21.71 12.78 -2.03
N VAL A 221 22.59 11.95 -1.50
CA VAL A 221 22.73 10.54 -1.90
C VAL A 221 21.66 9.71 -1.18
N LEU A 222 20.97 8.86 -1.92
CA LEU A 222 20.02 7.90 -1.37
C LEU A 222 20.80 6.75 -0.72
N VAL A 223 20.43 6.44 0.53
CA VAL A 223 21.13 5.43 1.36
C VAL A 223 20.16 4.53 2.10
N HIS A 224 20.65 3.39 2.57
CA HIS A 224 19.95 2.52 3.51
C HIS A 224 20.90 2.23 4.69
N SER A 225 20.62 2.81 5.84
CA SER A 225 21.54 2.80 6.99
C SER A 225 22.90 3.36 6.58
N THR A 226 23.98 2.57 6.66
CA THR A 226 25.35 2.95 6.26
C THR A 226 25.70 2.55 4.82
N PHE A 227 24.78 1.94 4.07
CA PHE A 227 25.05 1.36 2.76
C PHE A 227 24.50 2.21 1.63
N PRO A 228 25.21 2.28 0.48
CA PRO A 228 24.64 2.80 -0.75
C PRO A 228 23.53 1.85 -1.23
N ILE A 229 22.50 2.40 -1.86
CA ILE A 229 21.37 1.59 -2.35
C ILE A 229 21.64 0.92 -3.71
N SER A 230 22.82 1.10 -4.27
CA SER A 230 23.22 0.54 -5.56
C SER A 230 24.73 0.25 -5.61
N LEU A 231 25.06 -0.92 -6.14
CA LEU A 231 26.46 -1.31 -6.42
C LEU A 231 27.01 -0.64 -7.70
N THR A 232 26.17 0.00 -8.51
CA THR A 232 26.54 0.65 -9.77
C THR A 232 26.73 2.18 -9.65
N GLY A 233 26.95 2.66 -8.42
CA GLY A 233 27.21 4.07 -8.12
C GLY A 233 26.06 4.75 -7.38
N ASP A 234 26.33 5.97 -6.90
CA ASP A 234 25.41 6.77 -6.13
C ASP A 234 24.10 7.03 -6.88
N LYS A 235 22.98 6.96 -6.15
CA LYS A 235 21.66 7.39 -6.60
C LYS A 235 21.30 8.66 -5.83
N TYR A 236 20.68 9.60 -6.50
CA TYR A 236 20.47 10.93 -5.95
C TYR A 236 18.99 11.25 -5.73
N PHE A 237 18.72 11.94 -4.64
CA PHE A 237 17.37 12.40 -4.30
C PHE A 237 16.77 13.31 -5.38
N ARG A 238 17.57 14.14 -6.04
CA ARG A 238 17.12 15.00 -7.14
C ARG A 238 16.55 14.20 -8.33
N ASP A 239 17.08 13.02 -8.62
CA ASP A 239 16.59 12.18 -9.72
C ASP A 239 15.26 11.54 -9.34
N LEU A 240 15.12 11.07 -8.11
CA LEU A 240 13.84 10.64 -7.53
C LEU A 240 12.80 11.77 -7.58
N MET A 241 13.18 13.00 -7.20
CA MET A 241 12.26 14.13 -7.22
C MET A 241 11.81 14.55 -8.62
N ARG A 242 12.63 14.31 -9.65
CA ARG A 242 12.19 14.48 -11.05
C ARG A 242 11.09 13.50 -11.41
N GLU A 243 11.22 12.21 -11.06
CA GLU A 243 10.17 11.20 -11.27
C GLU A 243 8.89 11.54 -10.52
N VAL A 244 8.99 12.01 -9.28
CA VAL A 244 7.85 12.44 -8.46
C VAL A 244 7.16 13.65 -9.07
N ASN A 245 7.90 14.67 -9.47
CA ASN A 245 7.35 15.88 -10.07
C ASN A 245 6.67 15.60 -11.40
N ASP A 246 7.29 14.77 -12.25
CA ASP A 246 6.72 14.29 -13.51
C ASP A 246 5.39 13.55 -13.28
N PHE A 247 5.36 12.66 -12.29
CA PHE A 247 4.14 11.96 -11.91
C PHE A 247 3.02 12.91 -11.47
N LEU A 248 3.31 13.85 -10.56
CA LEU A 248 2.32 14.79 -10.02
C LEU A 248 1.85 15.81 -11.07
N GLU A 249 2.68 16.13 -12.05
CA GLU A 249 2.29 16.98 -13.18
C GLU A 249 1.24 16.30 -14.05
N HIS A 250 1.43 15.02 -14.36
CA HIS A 250 0.48 14.23 -15.15
C HIS A 250 -0.74 13.75 -14.35
N ASN A 251 -0.65 13.75 -13.02
CA ASN A 251 -1.72 13.32 -12.11
C ASN A 251 -2.01 14.39 -11.03
N PRO A 252 -2.54 15.55 -11.40
CA PRO A 252 -2.70 16.69 -10.49
C PRO A 252 -3.71 16.48 -9.37
N SER A 253 -4.52 15.44 -9.44
CA SER A 253 -5.43 15.02 -8.35
C SER A 253 -4.71 14.35 -7.17
N GLU A 254 -3.50 13.88 -7.41
CA GLU A 254 -2.73 13.09 -6.45
C GLU A 254 -1.87 13.96 -5.55
N THR A 255 -1.45 13.40 -4.41
CA THR A 255 -0.39 13.93 -3.55
C THR A 255 0.54 12.80 -3.16
N LEU A 256 1.79 13.13 -2.82
CA LEU A 256 2.75 12.18 -2.28
C LEU A 256 3.22 12.65 -0.90
N ILE A 257 3.24 11.74 0.06
CA ILE A 257 3.85 11.97 1.37
C ILE A 257 5.28 11.44 1.32
N ILE A 258 6.26 12.25 1.68
CA ILE A 258 7.65 11.83 1.83
C ILE A 258 8.05 11.93 3.30
N SER A 259 8.30 10.78 3.92
CA SER A 259 8.99 10.67 5.20
C SER A 259 10.49 10.74 4.93
N LEU A 260 11.13 11.83 5.34
CA LEU A 260 12.53 12.08 5.04
C LEU A 260 13.39 12.02 6.29
N LYS A 261 14.43 11.19 6.25
CA LYS A 261 15.40 10.97 7.33
C LYS A 261 16.81 11.11 6.80
N ARG A 262 17.69 11.71 7.63
CA ARG A 262 19.13 11.66 7.35
C ARG A 262 19.71 10.35 7.89
N GLU A 263 20.45 9.65 7.04
CA GLU A 263 21.23 8.45 7.37
C GLU A 263 22.58 8.50 6.63
N GLY A 264 23.37 7.45 6.75
CA GLY A 264 24.63 7.29 6.08
C GLY A 264 25.84 7.60 6.96
N PRO A 265 27.04 7.15 6.55
CA PRO A 265 28.29 7.42 7.26
C PRO A 265 28.76 8.88 7.05
N GLY A 266 29.62 9.36 7.94
CA GLY A 266 30.27 10.67 7.83
C GLY A 266 29.82 11.69 8.87
N LYS A 267 30.28 12.94 8.72
CA LYS A 267 30.06 14.01 9.69
C LYS A 267 28.93 14.97 9.37
N HIS A 268 28.09 14.65 8.36
CA HIS A 268 26.95 15.48 8.00
C HIS A 268 25.91 15.56 9.13
N THR A 269 25.22 16.69 9.21
CA THR A 269 24.25 17.00 10.26
C THR A 269 22.83 17.15 9.70
N ASP A 270 21.83 17.07 10.58
CA ASP A 270 20.44 17.34 10.25
C ASP A 270 20.22 18.81 9.81
N GLU A 271 20.98 19.74 10.41
CA GLU A 271 20.92 21.15 10.04
C GLU A 271 21.42 21.37 8.61
N GLN A 272 22.51 20.70 8.22
CA GLN A 272 23.01 20.73 6.84
C GLN A 272 21.99 20.15 5.85
N LEU A 273 21.34 19.03 6.20
CA LEU A 273 20.21 18.49 5.40
C LEU A 273 19.08 19.51 5.28
N SER A 274 18.65 20.10 6.38
CA SER A 274 17.52 21.08 6.35
C SER A 274 17.86 22.31 5.53
N ARG A 275 19.12 22.80 5.56
CA ARG A 275 19.61 23.88 4.70
C ARG A 275 19.52 23.50 3.21
N ILE A 276 20.02 22.32 2.82
CA ILE A 276 19.99 21.83 1.44
C ILE A 276 18.54 21.74 0.95
N LEU A 277 17.63 21.20 1.77
CA LEU A 277 16.21 21.10 1.42
C LEU A 277 15.58 22.48 1.22
N ARG A 278 15.80 23.43 2.14
CA ARG A 278 15.28 24.79 2.04
C ARG A 278 15.81 25.49 0.79
N ASP A 279 17.11 25.43 0.54
CA ASP A 279 17.78 26.22 -0.48
C ASP A 279 17.62 25.66 -1.89
N HIS A 280 17.42 24.35 -2.03
CA HIS A 280 17.42 23.69 -3.35
C HIS A 280 16.12 22.99 -3.71
N TYR A 281 15.35 22.46 -2.74
CA TYR A 281 14.16 21.65 -3.02
C TYR A 281 12.85 22.33 -2.65
N CYS A 282 12.77 22.95 -1.48
CA CYS A 282 11.54 23.50 -0.91
C CYS A 282 11.43 25.02 -1.09
N ARG A 283 11.90 25.53 -2.22
CA ARG A 283 11.83 26.97 -2.54
C ARG A 283 10.38 27.43 -2.74
N PRO A 284 10.12 28.74 -2.57
CA PRO A 284 8.82 29.32 -2.95
C PRO A 284 8.42 28.91 -4.38
N GLY A 285 7.18 28.45 -4.55
CA GLY A 285 6.67 27.95 -5.83
C GLY A 285 7.01 26.48 -6.14
N SER A 286 7.80 25.79 -5.31
CA SER A 286 7.99 24.34 -5.44
C SER A 286 6.70 23.57 -5.07
N ARG A 287 6.67 22.29 -5.40
CA ARG A 287 5.52 21.42 -5.05
C ARG A 287 5.51 20.96 -3.59
N TRP A 288 6.43 21.41 -2.74
CA TRP A 288 6.50 20.98 -1.35
C TRP A 288 5.47 21.68 -0.46
N TYR A 289 4.78 20.90 0.33
CA TYR A 289 3.95 21.34 1.45
C TYR A 289 4.74 21.15 2.74
N THR A 290 5.13 22.25 3.36
CA THR A 290 5.99 22.30 4.55
C THR A 290 5.29 22.82 5.79
N GLU A 291 3.97 23.01 5.75
CA GLU A 291 3.19 23.37 6.93
C GLU A 291 3.29 22.30 8.01
N PRO A 292 3.39 22.69 9.29
CA PRO A 292 3.55 21.74 10.41
C PRO A 292 2.20 21.17 10.89
N LYS A 293 1.29 20.92 9.97
CA LYS A 293 -0.04 20.36 10.24
C LYS A 293 -0.39 19.29 9.21
N ILE A 294 -1.24 18.35 9.61
CA ILE A 294 -1.82 17.37 8.69
C ILE A 294 -2.83 18.11 7.79
N PRO A 295 -2.65 18.10 6.47
CA PRO A 295 -3.51 18.81 5.54
C PRO A 295 -4.77 18.05 5.19
N THR A 296 -5.74 18.74 4.60
CA THR A 296 -6.76 18.15 3.74
C THR A 296 -6.20 17.83 2.37
N LEU A 297 -6.86 16.93 1.65
CA LEU A 297 -6.42 16.51 0.31
C LEU A 297 -6.40 17.70 -0.67
N GLY A 298 -7.38 18.60 -0.61
CA GLY A 298 -7.44 19.80 -1.46
C GLY A 298 -6.27 20.78 -1.24
N GLU A 299 -5.75 20.88 -0.01
CA GLU A 299 -4.58 21.73 0.28
C GLU A 299 -3.29 21.20 -0.41
N VAL A 300 -3.25 19.88 -0.73
CA VAL A 300 -2.00 19.22 -1.14
C VAL A 300 -2.08 18.48 -2.48
N ARG A 301 -3.19 18.58 -3.22
CA ARG A 301 -3.23 18.02 -4.57
C ARG A 301 -2.12 18.61 -5.44
N GLY A 302 -1.41 17.75 -6.18
CA GLY A 302 -0.24 18.08 -6.98
C GLY A 302 1.01 18.44 -6.17
N LYS A 303 1.01 18.21 -4.85
CA LYS A 303 2.12 18.56 -3.95
C LYS A 303 2.75 17.34 -3.28
N VAL A 304 3.91 17.58 -2.70
CA VAL A 304 4.65 16.63 -1.86
C VAL A 304 4.57 17.09 -0.41
N VAL A 305 4.01 16.27 0.46
CA VAL A 305 3.87 16.55 1.89
C VAL A 305 5.10 16.07 2.63
N LEU A 306 5.77 16.96 3.37
CA LEU A 306 6.95 16.62 4.16
C LEU A 306 6.56 16.06 5.54
N VAL A 307 6.93 14.82 5.79
CA VAL A 307 7.02 14.21 7.13
C VAL A 307 8.50 14.23 7.54
N ARG A 308 8.83 15.06 8.52
CA ARG A 308 10.19 15.41 8.87
C ARG A 308 10.74 14.54 10.00
N ARG A 309 11.77 13.74 9.69
CA ARG A 309 12.49 12.88 10.65
C ARG A 309 13.94 13.37 10.86
N PHE A 310 14.16 14.67 10.91
CA PHE A 310 15.44 15.32 11.13
C PHE A 310 15.26 16.63 11.89
N ASN A 311 16.31 17.10 12.59
CA ASN A 311 16.31 18.41 13.25
C ASN A 311 16.49 19.54 12.23
N MET A 312 15.91 20.69 12.52
CA MET A 312 15.90 21.84 11.62
C MET A 312 17.00 22.83 11.96
N LEU A 313 17.40 23.62 10.95
CA LEU A 313 18.08 24.89 11.17
C LEU A 313 17.25 25.76 12.14
N PRO A 314 17.93 26.58 13.00
CA PRO A 314 17.24 27.51 13.91
C PRO A 314 16.20 28.38 13.20
N GLU A 315 16.53 28.96 12.05
CA GLU A 315 15.65 29.86 11.28
C GLU A 315 14.37 29.18 10.79
N LEU A 316 14.39 27.85 10.57
CA LEU A 316 13.21 27.10 10.17
C LEU A 316 12.27 26.80 11.34
N LYS A 317 12.69 26.99 12.59
CA LYS A 317 11.84 26.82 13.77
C LYS A 317 10.84 27.97 13.90
N ASP A 318 11.20 29.15 13.40
CA ASP A 318 10.38 30.37 13.52
C ASP A 318 9.33 30.49 12.38
N VAL A 319 9.42 29.67 11.32
CA VAL A 319 8.43 29.69 10.24
C VAL A 319 7.07 29.17 10.71
N HIS A 320 6.02 29.47 9.96
CA HIS A 320 4.63 29.11 10.28
C HIS A 320 4.20 29.53 11.70
N GLY A 321 4.60 30.74 12.14
CA GLY A 321 4.26 31.27 13.45
C GLY A 321 4.92 30.53 14.61
N GLY A 322 6.16 30.14 14.45
CA GLY A 322 6.95 29.41 15.47
C GLY A 322 6.61 27.93 15.61
N LYS A 323 5.86 27.35 14.65
CA LYS A 323 5.49 25.93 14.68
C LYS A 323 6.46 25.03 13.93
N GLY A 324 7.44 25.62 13.26
CA GLY A 324 8.46 24.90 12.53
C GLY A 324 8.03 24.49 11.12
N TRP A 325 8.65 23.48 10.57
CA TRP A 325 8.63 23.13 9.16
C TRP A 325 8.36 21.64 8.94
N GLY A 326 7.29 21.32 8.20
CA GLY A 326 6.83 19.96 7.94
C GLY A 326 6.09 19.30 9.12
N ILE A 327 5.42 18.20 8.87
CA ILE A 327 4.78 17.38 9.89
C ILE A 327 5.89 16.75 10.75
N ASP A 328 5.87 17.02 12.04
CA ASP A 328 6.95 16.66 12.95
C ASP A 328 6.90 15.18 13.35
N ALA A 329 7.88 14.44 12.88
CA ALA A 329 8.15 13.05 13.20
C ALA A 329 9.49 12.85 13.95
N THR A 330 10.10 13.92 14.49
CA THR A 330 11.24 13.80 15.41
C THR A 330 10.77 13.11 16.70
N GLY A 331 11.67 12.38 17.37
CA GLY A 331 11.25 11.56 18.51
C GLY A 331 10.42 10.34 18.16
N TRP A 332 10.47 9.89 16.93
CA TRP A 332 9.98 8.59 16.48
C TRP A 332 10.64 7.46 17.30
N ALA A 333 9.81 6.71 18.03
CA ALA A 333 10.31 5.65 18.89
C ALA A 333 10.94 4.52 18.08
N ASP A 334 12.16 4.17 18.43
CA ASP A 334 12.91 3.12 17.78
C ASP A 334 12.31 1.74 18.06
N ASN A 335 12.30 0.85 17.07
CA ASN A 335 11.86 -0.56 17.16
C ASN A 335 10.57 -0.77 17.97
N CYS A 336 9.55 0.07 17.75
CA CYS A 336 8.35 0.13 18.60
C CYS A 336 7.16 -0.63 18.00
N ALA A 337 6.43 -1.32 18.86
CA ALA A 337 5.16 -1.98 18.49
C ALA A 337 3.99 -0.98 18.39
N ASN A 338 4.05 0.12 19.12
CA ASN A 338 3.09 1.21 19.09
C ASN A 338 3.62 2.37 19.92
N ALA A 339 3.76 3.54 19.31
CA ALA A 339 4.15 4.77 19.98
C ALA A 339 3.50 5.98 19.32
N THR A 340 3.41 7.08 20.06
CA THR A 340 2.99 8.38 19.51
C THR A 340 4.19 9.32 19.53
N CYS A 341 4.48 9.94 18.39
CA CYS A 341 5.53 10.96 18.34
C CYS A 341 5.18 12.14 19.27
N PRO A 342 6.15 12.85 19.84
CA PRO A 342 5.92 13.95 20.76
C PRO A 342 5.01 15.06 20.22
N SER A 343 4.99 15.25 18.90
CA SER A 343 4.09 16.21 18.23
C SER A 343 2.60 15.83 18.33
N GLY A 344 2.27 14.58 18.67
CA GLY A 344 0.90 14.06 18.64
C GLY A 344 0.34 13.82 17.24
N GLN A 345 1.08 14.17 16.19
CA GLN A 345 0.62 14.08 14.80
C GLN A 345 0.78 12.70 14.17
N ILE A 346 1.59 11.82 14.75
CA ILE A 346 1.91 10.50 14.22
C ILE A 346 1.82 9.46 15.33
N VAL A 347 1.09 8.39 15.04
CA VAL A 347 1.09 7.14 15.80
C VAL A 347 1.78 6.09 14.93
N ILE A 348 2.84 5.48 15.47
CA ILE A 348 3.77 4.65 14.72
C ILE A 348 3.83 3.21 15.22
N GLN A 349 3.88 2.24 14.30
CA GLN A 349 4.38 0.90 14.50
C GLN A 349 5.61 0.73 13.58
N ASP A 350 6.77 0.54 14.18
CA ASP A 350 8.05 0.34 13.47
C ASP A 350 8.90 -0.73 14.19
N PHE A 351 8.27 -1.86 14.55
CA PHE A 351 8.98 -3.01 15.07
C PHE A 351 9.69 -3.72 13.93
N TYR A 352 11.00 -3.56 13.81
CA TYR A 352 11.80 -4.04 12.69
C TYR A 352 12.83 -5.13 13.07
N GLU A 353 13.15 -5.31 14.33
CA GLU A 353 14.10 -6.31 14.78
C GLU A 353 13.48 -7.71 14.83
N VAL A 354 13.62 -8.45 13.75
CA VAL A 354 13.19 -9.85 13.66
C VAL A 354 14.43 -10.74 13.84
N LEU A 355 14.83 -10.99 15.09
CA LEU A 355 16.01 -11.78 15.42
C LEU A 355 15.83 -13.26 15.05
N GLU A 356 14.60 -13.78 15.11
CA GLU A 356 14.23 -15.15 14.81
C GLU A 356 13.02 -15.20 13.86
N THR A 357 12.91 -16.25 13.04
CA THR A 357 11.80 -16.40 12.10
C THR A 357 10.44 -16.47 12.81
N GLN A 358 10.38 -17.01 14.02
CA GLN A 358 9.18 -17.00 14.87
C GLN A 358 8.72 -15.59 15.28
N ASN A 359 9.61 -14.58 15.25
CA ASN A 359 9.24 -13.21 15.52
C ASN A 359 8.46 -12.56 14.35
N ILE A 360 8.36 -13.22 13.21
CA ILE A 360 7.51 -12.77 12.09
C ILE A 360 6.04 -12.77 12.51
N ASP A 361 5.58 -13.79 13.23
CA ASP A 361 4.21 -13.85 13.75
C ASP A 361 3.92 -12.71 14.73
N LYS A 362 4.91 -12.36 15.55
CA LYS A 362 4.85 -11.18 16.44
C LYS A 362 4.72 -9.89 15.64
N LYS A 363 5.48 -9.76 14.54
CA LYS A 363 5.39 -8.61 13.62
C LYS A 363 4.01 -8.55 12.97
N ILE A 364 3.46 -9.66 12.47
CA ILE A 364 2.11 -9.74 11.90
C ILE A 364 1.07 -9.25 12.93
N LYS A 365 1.18 -9.70 14.19
CA LYS A 365 0.32 -9.23 15.26
C LYS A 365 0.38 -7.72 15.44
N TYR A 366 1.56 -7.12 15.51
CA TYR A 366 1.70 -5.67 15.69
C TYR A 366 1.16 -4.87 14.50
N VAL A 367 1.38 -5.36 13.27
CA VAL A 367 0.80 -4.77 12.06
C VAL A 367 -0.73 -4.78 12.12
N THR A 368 -1.33 -5.92 12.44
CA THR A 368 -2.80 -6.06 12.48
C THR A 368 -3.43 -5.24 13.62
N GLU A 369 -2.80 -5.20 14.79
CA GLU A 369 -3.24 -4.37 15.91
C GLU A 369 -3.17 -2.87 15.57
N HIS A 370 -2.15 -2.45 14.82
CA HIS A 370 -2.03 -1.05 14.39
C HIS A 370 -3.09 -0.67 13.36
N CYS A 371 -3.36 -1.55 12.37
CA CYS A 371 -4.50 -1.38 11.45
C CYS A 371 -5.83 -1.27 12.20
N LYS A 372 -6.03 -2.10 13.24
CA LYS A 372 -7.23 -2.03 14.07
C LYS A 372 -7.35 -0.67 14.77
N ARG A 373 -6.28 -0.17 15.40
CA ARG A 373 -6.27 1.19 16.02
C ARG A 373 -6.61 2.28 15.03
N ALA A 374 -6.03 2.24 13.82
CA ALA A 374 -6.35 3.19 12.76
C ALA A 374 -7.83 3.13 12.37
N SER A 375 -8.38 1.92 12.20
CA SER A 375 -9.78 1.72 11.80
C SER A 375 -10.79 2.20 12.84
N GLU A 376 -10.44 2.19 14.11
CA GLU A 376 -11.31 2.63 15.21
C GLU A 376 -11.35 4.16 15.37
N THR A 377 -10.42 4.87 14.73
CA THR A 377 -10.39 6.33 14.74
C THR A 377 -11.42 6.87 13.73
N ARG A 378 -12.29 7.77 14.18
CA ARG A 378 -13.27 8.43 13.33
C ARG A 378 -12.86 9.88 13.10
N TYR A 379 -12.66 10.21 11.84
CA TYR A 379 -12.23 11.55 11.43
C TYR A 379 -13.41 12.46 11.11
N PRO A 380 -13.32 13.79 11.41
CA PRO A 380 -14.34 14.76 11.01
C PRO A 380 -14.35 14.98 9.50
N PHE A 381 -15.47 15.50 8.98
CA PHE A 381 -15.57 16.03 7.63
C PHE A 381 -15.86 17.53 7.70
N GLY A 382 -15.30 18.31 6.77
CA GLY A 382 -15.63 19.70 6.54
C GLY A 382 -15.19 20.70 7.63
N VAL A 383 -14.80 20.22 8.79
CA VAL A 383 -14.34 21.06 9.89
C VAL A 383 -12.97 20.56 10.32
N LEU A 384 -11.93 21.32 9.96
CA LEU A 384 -10.62 21.15 10.59
C LEU A 384 -10.77 21.46 12.08
N PRO A 385 -10.20 20.65 12.97
CA PRO A 385 -10.18 20.96 14.39
C PRO A 385 -9.54 22.33 14.57
N GLY A 386 -10.32 23.30 15.08
CA GLY A 386 -9.81 24.63 15.41
C GLY A 386 -8.73 24.56 16.49
N PRO A 387 -8.01 25.67 16.73
CA PRO A 387 -7.08 25.75 17.85
C PRO A 387 -7.86 25.44 19.15
N GLY A 388 -7.51 24.37 19.83
CA GLY A 388 -8.19 23.92 21.04
C GLY A 388 -9.03 22.63 20.88
N ALA A 389 -9.09 22.00 19.72
CA ALA A 389 -9.73 20.72 19.55
C ALA A 389 -9.08 19.64 20.44
N THR A 390 -9.89 19.04 21.30
CA THR A 390 -9.43 18.07 22.32
C THR A 390 -9.06 16.70 21.75
N LYS A 391 -9.25 16.48 20.46
CA LYS A 391 -9.02 15.18 19.84
C LYS A 391 -8.04 15.26 18.67
N ALA A 392 -6.86 14.68 18.84
CA ALA A 392 -5.88 14.54 17.77
C ALA A 392 -6.41 13.58 16.68
N HIS A 393 -6.12 13.90 15.43
CA HIS A 393 -6.39 13.05 14.27
C HIS A 393 -5.06 12.70 13.58
N PRO A 394 -4.20 11.87 14.22
CA PRO A 394 -2.87 11.61 13.75
C PRO A 394 -2.86 10.75 12.48
N PHE A 395 -1.74 10.79 11.77
CA PHE A 395 -1.37 9.71 10.86
C PHE A 395 -1.06 8.45 11.67
N TYR A 396 -1.70 7.36 11.32
CA TYR A 396 -1.25 6.02 11.70
C TYR A 396 -0.28 5.53 10.62
N ILE A 397 0.98 5.32 10.99
CA ILE A 397 2.01 4.81 10.09
C ILE A 397 2.45 3.44 10.57
N ASN A 398 2.40 2.46 9.70
CA ASN A 398 2.52 1.05 10.03
C ASN A 398 3.52 0.38 9.10
N PHE A 399 4.73 0.12 9.59
CA PHE A 399 5.77 -0.53 8.81
C PHE A 399 5.56 -2.05 8.80
N LEU A 400 5.41 -2.60 7.61
CA LEU A 400 5.42 -4.03 7.37
C LEU A 400 6.85 -4.56 7.22
N SER A 401 7.80 -3.66 6.97
CA SER A 401 9.20 -3.99 6.84
C SER A 401 9.81 -4.46 8.16
N ALA A 402 10.72 -5.40 8.06
CA ALA A 402 11.62 -5.84 9.12
C ALA A 402 12.84 -6.52 8.50
N SER A 403 13.94 -6.63 9.25
CA SER A 403 15.12 -7.25 8.73
C SER A 403 16.09 -7.63 9.87
N ASN A 404 16.85 -8.71 9.65
CA ASN A 404 18.07 -8.99 10.35
C ASN A 404 19.17 -9.25 9.31
N PHE A 405 20.15 -8.37 9.24
CA PHE A 405 21.22 -8.43 8.26
C PHE A 405 21.96 -9.78 8.26
N PHE A 406 22.14 -10.38 9.43
CA PHE A 406 22.93 -11.59 9.61
C PHE A 406 22.16 -12.89 9.37
N LYS A 407 20.86 -12.84 9.12
CA LYS A 407 20.01 -14.03 9.00
C LYS A 407 19.23 -14.05 7.70
N LEU A 408 19.62 -14.91 6.77
CA LEU A 408 19.05 -15.05 5.42
C LEU A 408 17.51 -15.12 5.42
N GLY A 409 16.91 -15.90 6.32
CA GLY A 409 15.46 -16.09 6.42
C GLY A 409 14.68 -14.87 6.92
N THR A 410 15.36 -13.77 7.26
CA THR A 410 14.78 -12.52 7.76
C THR A 410 15.23 -11.32 6.94
N TRP A 411 15.71 -11.51 5.73
CA TRP A 411 15.95 -10.43 4.78
C TRP A 411 14.63 -9.81 4.30
N PRO A 412 14.62 -8.56 3.80
CA PRO A 412 13.39 -7.86 3.44
C PRO A 412 12.44 -8.65 2.54
N GLU A 413 12.95 -9.33 1.51
CA GLU A 413 12.11 -10.16 0.63
C GLU A 413 11.48 -11.36 1.36
N LYS A 414 12.19 -11.96 2.31
CA LYS A 414 11.69 -13.13 3.08
C LYS A 414 10.66 -12.73 4.12
N ILE A 415 10.80 -11.54 4.67
CA ILE A 415 9.79 -10.94 5.54
C ILE A 415 8.54 -10.58 4.71
N ALA A 416 8.71 -9.89 3.58
CA ALA A 416 7.61 -9.46 2.72
C ALA A 416 6.81 -10.66 2.17
N GLU A 417 7.49 -11.75 1.81
CA GLU A 417 6.88 -13.01 1.34
C GLU A 417 5.85 -13.58 2.35
N LYS A 418 6.00 -13.30 3.64
CA LYS A 418 5.07 -13.72 4.69
C LYS A 418 4.11 -12.60 5.12
N LEU A 419 4.63 -11.39 5.27
CA LEU A 419 3.88 -10.26 5.82
C LEU A 419 2.85 -9.71 4.85
N ASN A 420 3.19 -9.60 3.56
CA ASN A 420 2.27 -9.06 2.57
C ASN A 420 1.02 -9.93 2.41
N PRO A 421 1.12 -11.27 2.19
CA PRO A 421 -0.07 -12.13 2.13
C PRO A 421 -0.87 -12.17 3.45
N ALA A 422 -0.20 -12.20 4.60
CA ALA A 422 -0.88 -12.18 5.90
C ALA A 422 -1.66 -10.88 6.12
N THR A 423 -1.12 -9.76 5.63
CA THR A 423 -1.80 -8.46 5.70
C THR A 423 -2.98 -8.41 4.73
N VAL A 424 -2.84 -8.92 3.51
CA VAL A 424 -3.97 -9.07 2.55
C VAL A 424 -5.08 -9.90 3.18
N ASP A 425 -4.75 -11.05 3.76
CA ASP A 425 -5.74 -11.92 4.43
C ASP A 425 -6.46 -11.17 5.57
N TYR A 426 -5.72 -10.46 6.41
CA TYR A 426 -6.31 -9.66 7.49
C TYR A 426 -7.24 -8.56 6.95
N LEU A 427 -6.82 -7.80 5.95
CA LEU A 427 -7.63 -6.73 5.35
C LEU A 427 -8.91 -7.27 4.70
N CYS A 428 -8.81 -8.41 4.03
CA CYS A 428 -9.95 -9.06 3.38
C CYS A 428 -10.96 -9.65 4.36
N ARG A 429 -10.51 -10.23 5.48
CA ARG A 429 -11.35 -11.05 6.34
C ARG A 429 -11.76 -10.40 7.66
N LYS A 430 -10.86 -9.62 8.28
CA LYS A 430 -11.02 -9.18 9.68
C LYS A 430 -11.03 -7.66 9.86
N HIS A 431 -10.44 -6.91 8.94
CA HIS A 431 -10.34 -5.46 9.10
C HIS A 431 -11.71 -4.81 9.02
N GLY A 432 -11.98 -3.81 9.88
CA GLY A 432 -13.23 -3.05 9.84
C GLY A 432 -14.45 -3.79 10.41
N GLU A 433 -14.30 -4.65 11.40
CA GLU A 433 -15.41 -5.35 12.05
C GLU A 433 -16.42 -4.39 12.70
N LYS A 434 -15.98 -3.23 13.20
CA LYS A 434 -16.87 -2.21 13.76
C LYS A 434 -17.57 -1.43 12.65
N GLU A 435 -18.88 -1.60 12.53
CA GLU A 435 -19.70 -0.91 11.49
C GLU A 435 -19.62 0.62 11.56
N SER A 436 -19.42 1.19 12.76
CA SER A 436 -19.35 2.64 12.98
C SER A 436 -18.03 3.28 12.57
N SER A 437 -17.01 2.51 12.20
CA SER A 437 -15.69 3.02 11.80
C SER A 437 -15.59 3.28 10.30
N ASP A 438 -14.60 4.08 9.89
CA ASP A 438 -14.33 4.38 8.49
C ASP A 438 -13.49 3.31 7.79
N TRP A 439 -13.04 2.31 8.52
CA TRP A 439 -12.17 1.23 8.05
C TRP A 439 -10.82 1.70 7.51
N ALA A 440 -10.38 2.89 7.88
CA ALA A 440 -9.06 3.39 7.49
C ALA A 440 -7.94 2.46 8.00
N THR A 441 -6.93 2.23 7.18
CA THR A 441 -5.71 1.51 7.59
C THR A 441 -4.63 2.45 8.11
N GLY A 442 -4.73 3.74 7.83
CA GLY A 442 -3.60 4.63 7.83
C GLY A 442 -2.62 4.32 6.70
N VAL A 443 -1.37 4.68 6.87
CA VAL A 443 -0.29 4.40 5.91
C VAL A 443 0.28 3.01 6.20
N LEU A 444 0.23 2.10 5.24
CA LEU A 444 0.91 0.79 5.30
C LEU A 444 2.19 0.86 4.48
N VAL A 445 3.33 0.79 5.16
CA VAL A 445 4.66 0.95 4.56
C VAL A 445 5.29 -0.42 4.32
N THR A 446 5.37 -0.81 3.04
CA THR A 446 5.63 -2.19 2.59
C THR A 446 7.01 -2.38 2.00
N ASP A 447 7.49 -3.62 2.03
CA ASP A 447 8.61 -4.11 1.24
C ASP A 447 8.11 -4.98 0.08
N TRP A 448 8.88 -5.07 -1.01
CA TRP A 448 8.71 -6.00 -2.14
C TRP A 448 7.31 -6.03 -2.76
N VAL A 449 6.58 -4.94 -2.72
CA VAL A 449 5.28 -4.81 -3.39
C VAL A 449 5.48 -4.68 -4.91
N GLY A 450 4.56 -5.25 -5.69
CA GLY A 450 4.62 -5.25 -7.16
C GLY A 450 5.57 -6.28 -7.75
N LEU A 451 6.08 -7.23 -6.94
CA LEU A 451 6.89 -8.34 -7.45
C LEU A 451 6.05 -9.17 -8.44
N ASP A 452 6.59 -9.42 -9.63
CA ASP A 452 5.93 -10.16 -10.72
C ASP A 452 4.52 -9.61 -11.08
N GLY A 453 4.25 -8.32 -10.82
CA GLY A 453 2.96 -7.66 -11.09
C GLY A 453 1.91 -7.84 -10.00
N ASP A 454 2.26 -8.40 -8.85
CA ASP A 454 1.34 -8.53 -7.69
C ASP A 454 1.16 -7.19 -6.97
N TRP A 455 -0.01 -6.59 -7.15
CA TRP A 455 -0.45 -5.35 -6.50
C TRP A 455 -1.63 -5.56 -5.56
N ASP A 456 -1.92 -6.79 -5.16
CA ASP A 456 -3.12 -7.11 -4.38
C ASP A 456 -3.17 -6.38 -3.04
N LEU A 457 -2.03 -6.27 -2.34
CA LEU A 457 -1.96 -5.51 -1.09
C LEU A 457 -2.29 -4.02 -1.33
N VAL A 458 -1.76 -3.41 -2.38
CA VAL A 458 -2.05 -2.01 -2.74
C VAL A 458 -3.54 -1.84 -3.09
N ARG A 459 -4.12 -2.76 -3.87
CA ARG A 459 -5.54 -2.73 -4.22
C ARG A 459 -6.44 -2.86 -3.00
N CYS A 460 -6.10 -3.73 -2.06
CA CYS A 460 -6.83 -3.84 -0.79
C CYS A 460 -6.79 -2.52 -0.01
N ILE A 461 -5.60 -1.93 0.17
CA ILE A 461 -5.45 -0.68 0.91
C ILE A 461 -6.27 0.44 0.25
N VAL A 462 -6.09 0.66 -1.04
CA VAL A 462 -6.83 1.70 -1.78
C VAL A 462 -8.33 1.45 -1.75
N GLY A 463 -8.76 0.19 -1.93
CA GLY A 463 -10.17 -0.20 -1.94
C GLY A 463 -10.90 0.07 -0.63
N LEU A 464 -10.21 0.02 0.51
CA LEU A 464 -10.81 0.31 1.82
C LEU A 464 -11.25 1.77 2.00
N ASN A 465 -10.77 2.71 1.18
CA ASN A 465 -11.29 4.09 1.16
C ASN A 465 -12.77 4.17 0.71
N ALA A 466 -13.32 3.11 0.12
CA ALA A 466 -14.73 3.10 -0.31
C ALA A 466 -15.72 3.37 0.83
N LYS A 467 -15.42 2.91 2.06
CA LYS A 467 -16.26 3.15 3.24
C LYS A 467 -16.32 4.62 3.61
N LEU A 468 -15.17 5.29 3.64
CA LEU A 468 -15.05 6.73 3.87
C LEU A 468 -15.82 7.52 2.81
N MET A 469 -15.68 7.18 1.53
CA MET A 469 -16.38 7.84 0.42
C MET A 469 -17.91 7.74 0.55
N VAL A 470 -18.43 6.59 1.00
CA VAL A 470 -19.87 6.41 1.24
C VAL A 470 -20.33 7.27 2.40
N ARG A 471 -19.57 7.35 3.49
CA ARG A 471 -19.90 8.19 4.64
C ARG A 471 -19.95 9.68 4.25
N GLN A 472 -18.99 10.16 3.45
CA GLN A 472 -18.96 11.52 2.93
C GLN A 472 -20.20 11.85 2.11
N ARG A 473 -20.61 10.97 1.19
CA ARG A 473 -21.82 11.15 0.37
C ARG A 473 -23.10 11.19 1.21
N ASN A 474 -23.18 10.33 2.23
CA ASN A 474 -24.37 10.28 3.10
C ASN A 474 -24.50 11.57 3.95
N GLN A 475 -23.40 12.13 4.40
CA GLN A 475 -23.40 13.40 5.14
C GLN A 475 -23.92 14.56 4.27
N GLU A 476 -23.44 14.72 3.04
CA GLU A 476 -23.93 15.75 2.13
C GLU A 476 -25.44 15.68 1.84
N ASN A 477 -25.94 14.45 1.70
CA ASN A 477 -27.37 14.25 1.49
C ASN A 477 -28.20 14.60 2.74
N HIS A 478 -27.59 14.56 3.92
CA HIS A 478 -28.24 14.98 5.17
C HIS A 478 -28.19 16.52 5.32
N ASP A 479 -27.06 17.13 5.00
CA ASP A 479 -26.85 18.59 5.12
C ASP A 479 -27.64 19.39 4.07
N ARG A 480 -28.11 18.74 2.98
CA ARG A 480 -28.97 19.34 1.93
C ARG A 480 -30.48 19.23 2.22
N LYS A 481 -30.87 18.50 3.25
CA LYS A 481 -32.27 18.36 3.70
C LYS A 481 -32.57 19.26 4.89
#